data_9f320ea3b90263d7997c109073c52d15
#
_entry.id   9f320ea3b90263d7997c109073c52d15
#
_cell.length_a   1.000
_cell.length_b   1.000
_cell.length_c   1.000
_cell.angle_alpha   90.00
_cell.angle_beta   90.00
_cell.angle_gamma   90.00
#
_symmetry.space_group_name_H-M   'P 1'
#
loop_
_entity.id
_entity.type
_entity.pdbx_description
1 polymer ?
#
loop_
_entity_poly.entity_id
_entity_poly.type
_entity_poly.pdbx_seq_one_letter_code
_entity_poly.pdbx_strand_id
1 'polypeptide(L)'
;MQISVRLSAALAQANGQTRISLSLPEEATVDDALSKIAEQSPALRGKLQIVIPFVAGQQVNRTKQLQSGQELALLLPAAGG
;
A
#
# COMPACT_ATOMS: atom_id res chain seq x y z
N MET A 1 1.95 -6.16 14.14
CA MET A 1 2.72 -4.91 13.96
C MET A 1 1.86 -3.85 13.28
N GLN A 2 2.18 -2.58 13.50
CA GLN A 2 1.47 -1.46 12.89
C GLN A 2 2.26 -0.90 11.73
N ILE A 3 1.58 -0.69 10.61
CA ILE A 3 2.17 -0.12 9.41
C ILE A 3 1.30 1.05 8.97
N SER A 4 1.94 2.16 8.61
CA SER A 4 1.24 3.29 8.01
C SER A 4 1.36 3.18 6.49
N VAL A 5 0.25 3.32 5.78
CA VAL A 5 0.25 3.28 4.31
C VAL A 5 -0.14 4.66 3.80
N ARG A 6 0.72 5.23 2.96
CA ARG A 6 0.44 6.51 2.31
C ARG A 6 0.00 6.26 0.88
N LEU A 7 -1.11 6.87 0.50
CA LEU A 7 -1.70 6.69 -0.83
C LEU A 7 -1.41 7.91 -1.70
N SER A 8 -1.09 7.65 -2.97
CA SER A 8 -0.98 8.74 -3.94
C SER A 8 -2.34 9.43 -4.12
N ALA A 9 -2.33 10.60 -4.74
CA ALA A 9 -3.56 11.37 -4.93
C ALA A 9 -4.65 10.56 -5.64
N ALA A 10 -4.28 9.81 -6.67
CA ALA A 10 -5.24 9.02 -7.42
C ALA A 10 -5.87 7.93 -6.57
N LEU A 11 -5.08 7.26 -5.72
CA LEU A 11 -5.60 6.24 -4.82
C LEU A 11 -6.43 6.88 -3.72
N ALA A 12 -5.99 8.03 -3.21
CA ALA A 12 -6.72 8.73 -2.15
C ALA A 12 -8.10 9.18 -2.63
N GLN A 13 -8.22 9.57 -3.89
CA GLN A 13 -9.52 9.96 -4.44
C GLN A 13 -10.50 8.81 -4.42
N ALA A 14 -10.03 7.61 -4.73
CA ALA A 14 -10.89 6.44 -4.74
C ALA A 14 -11.24 5.98 -3.32
N ASN A 15 -10.33 6.19 -2.37
CA ASN A 15 -10.50 5.70 -1.00
C ASN A 15 -11.08 6.75 -0.04
N GLY A 16 -10.93 8.03 -0.35
CA GLY A 16 -11.37 9.11 0.51
C GLY A 16 -10.38 9.49 1.61
N GLN A 17 -9.23 8.84 1.69
CA GLN A 17 -8.21 9.11 2.69
C GLN A 17 -6.83 9.00 2.06
N THR A 18 -5.88 9.80 2.55
CA THR A 18 -4.51 9.77 2.07
C THR A 18 -3.64 8.79 2.84
N ARG A 19 -4.08 8.34 4.01
CA ARG A 19 -3.35 7.39 4.85
C ARG A 19 -4.27 6.32 5.37
N ILE A 20 -3.70 5.13 5.52
CA ILE A 20 -4.38 3.98 6.10
C ILE A 20 -3.43 3.39 7.15
N SER A 21 -3.97 3.06 8.32
CA SER A 21 -3.21 2.31 9.32
C SER A 21 -3.59 0.84 9.22
N LEU A 22 -2.60 -0.02 9.17
CA LEU A 22 -2.82 -1.46 9.09
C LEU A 22 -2.22 -2.15 10.30
N SER A 23 -2.94 -3.14 10.81
CA SER A 23 -2.42 -4.07 11.79
C SER A 23 -2.12 -5.38 11.06
N LEU A 24 -0.87 -5.80 11.06
CA LEU A 24 -0.41 -6.96 10.31
C LEU A 24 0.36 -7.90 11.22
N PRO A 25 0.39 -9.20 10.91
CA PRO A 25 1.23 -10.12 11.67
C PRO A 25 2.71 -9.79 11.46
N GLU A 26 3.55 -10.22 12.38
CA GLU A 26 4.99 -10.11 12.22
C GLU A 26 5.41 -10.85 10.94
N GLU A 27 6.43 -10.33 10.28
CA GLU A 27 6.95 -10.89 9.04
C GLU A 27 6.03 -10.75 7.83
N ALA A 28 4.97 -9.94 7.94
CA ALA A 28 4.09 -9.67 6.81
C ALA A 28 4.85 -8.95 5.69
N THR A 29 4.47 -9.25 4.46
CA THR A 29 5.10 -8.68 3.27
C THR A 29 4.25 -7.53 2.72
N VAL A 30 4.80 -6.83 1.72
CA VAL A 30 4.04 -5.82 0.98
C VAL A 30 2.76 -6.44 0.42
N ASP A 31 2.85 -7.66 -0.12
CA ASP A 31 1.68 -8.32 -0.69
C ASP A 31 0.60 -8.57 0.37
N ASP A 32 1.01 -8.93 1.59
CA ASP A 32 0.07 -9.09 2.69
C ASP A 32 -0.63 -7.78 3.02
N ALA A 33 0.13 -6.67 3.00
CA ALA A 33 -0.45 -5.35 3.23
C ALA A 33 -1.47 -5.00 2.16
N LEU A 34 -1.15 -5.26 0.90
CA LEU A 34 -2.07 -4.98 -0.20
C LEU A 34 -3.35 -5.80 -0.08
N SER A 35 -3.23 -7.06 0.31
CA SER A 35 -4.41 -7.90 0.52
C SER A 35 -5.30 -7.34 1.63
N LYS A 36 -4.68 -6.86 2.70
CA LYS A 36 -5.43 -6.27 3.81
C LYS A 36 -6.17 -5.00 3.38
N ILE A 37 -5.50 -4.17 2.59
CA ILE A 37 -6.12 -2.96 2.06
C ILE A 37 -7.29 -3.31 1.16
N ALA A 38 -7.15 -4.32 0.33
CA ALA A 38 -8.23 -4.76 -0.56
C ALA A 38 -9.47 -5.21 0.23
N GLU A 39 -9.26 -5.85 1.38
CA GLU A 39 -10.36 -6.26 2.24
C GLU A 39 -11.07 -5.06 2.85
N GLN A 40 -10.30 -4.07 3.33
CA GLN A 40 -10.85 -2.92 4.02
C GLN A 40 -11.41 -1.86 3.08
N SER A 41 -10.88 -1.80 1.86
CA SER A 41 -11.22 -0.74 0.90
C SER A 41 -11.49 -1.35 -0.47
N PRO A 42 -12.67 -1.94 -0.66
CA PRO A 42 -12.99 -2.57 -1.95
C PRO A 42 -12.83 -1.65 -3.16
N ALA A 43 -13.00 -0.35 -2.96
CA ALA A 43 -12.83 0.62 -4.05
C ALA A 43 -11.42 0.64 -4.63
N LEU A 44 -10.42 0.21 -3.84
CA LEU A 44 -9.04 0.18 -4.29
C LEU A 44 -8.64 -1.16 -4.92
N ARG A 45 -9.47 -2.17 -4.79
CA ARG A 45 -9.09 -3.55 -5.12
C ARG A 45 -8.47 -3.70 -6.51
N GLY A 46 -9.10 -3.13 -7.52
CA GLY A 46 -8.59 -3.22 -8.88
C GLY A 46 -7.29 -2.46 -9.08
N LYS A 47 -7.14 -1.33 -8.39
CA LYS A 47 -5.95 -0.48 -8.53
C LYS A 47 -4.73 -1.07 -7.82
N LEU A 48 -4.95 -1.86 -6.78
CA LEU A 48 -3.85 -2.45 -6.03
C LEU A 48 -3.05 -3.48 -6.82
N GLN A 49 -3.60 -3.95 -7.93
CA GLN A 49 -2.88 -4.89 -8.78
C GLN A 49 -1.74 -4.24 -9.54
N ILE A 50 -1.80 -2.92 -9.71
CA ILE A 50 -0.83 -2.18 -10.51
C ILE A 50 -0.06 -1.12 -9.73
N VAL A 51 -0.24 -1.05 -8.42
CA VAL A 51 0.48 -0.06 -7.62
C VAL A 51 1.97 -0.36 -7.59
N ILE A 52 2.74 0.71 -7.41
CA ILE A 52 4.18 0.62 -7.23
C ILE A 52 4.46 0.92 -5.76
N PRO A 53 4.96 -0.06 -5.00
CA PRO A 53 5.21 0.14 -3.57
C PRO A 53 6.60 0.71 -3.32
N PHE A 54 6.70 1.62 -2.35
CA PHE A 54 7.94 2.23 -1.90
C PHE A 54 8.05 2.12 -0.39
N VAL A 55 9.26 1.83 0.10
CA VAL A 55 9.58 1.87 1.52
C VAL A 55 10.86 2.69 1.66
N ALA A 56 10.85 3.67 2.54
CA ALA A 56 12.00 4.55 2.79
C ALA A 56 12.54 5.20 1.50
N GLY A 57 11.63 5.59 0.62
CA GLY A 57 11.97 6.27 -0.63
C GLY A 57 12.49 5.36 -1.73
N GLN A 58 12.50 4.06 -1.53
CA GLN A 58 12.98 3.10 -2.51
C GLN A 58 11.87 2.18 -2.96
N GLN A 59 11.80 1.95 -4.26
CA GLN A 59 10.85 0.99 -4.79
C GLN A 59 11.19 -0.41 -4.31
N VAL A 60 10.17 -1.13 -3.86
CA VAL A 60 10.34 -2.50 -3.38
C VAL A 60 9.38 -3.41 -4.14
N ASN A 61 9.64 -4.72 -4.09
CA ASN A 61 8.73 -5.65 -4.72
C ASN A 61 7.71 -6.16 -3.67
N ARG A 62 6.73 -6.92 -4.14
CA ARG A 62 5.63 -7.38 -3.29
C ARG A 62 6.05 -8.39 -2.25
N THR A 63 7.21 -9.00 -2.43
CA THR A 63 7.72 -9.98 -1.47
C THR A 63 8.55 -9.34 -0.35
N LYS A 64 8.76 -8.03 -0.41
CA LYS A 64 9.52 -7.31 0.62
C LYS A 64 8.83 -7.44 1.96
N GLN A 65 9.57 -7.93 2.95
CA GLN A 65 9.05 -8.04 4.31
C GLN A 65 9.02 -6.67 4.97
N LEU A 66 7.93 -6.38 5.65
CA LEU A 66 7.74 -5.10 6.33
C LEU A 66 8.15 -5.22 7.79
N GLN A 67 8.51 -4.08 8.39
CA GLN A 67 8.87 -4.00 9.80
C GLN A 67 7.95 -3.03 10.50
N SER A 68 7.73 -3.28 11.79
CA SER A 68 6.86 -2.45 12.61
C SER A 68 7.28 -0.98 12.53
N GLY A 69 6.31 -0.11 12.35
CA GLY A 69 6.55 1.33 12.29
C GLY A 69 6.96 1.87 10.93
N GLN A 70 7.15 1.01 9.95
CA GLN A 70 7.49 1.48 8.60
C GLN A 70 6.30 2.14 7.92
N GLU A 71 6.59 3.04 7.00
CA GLU A 71 5.60 3.61 6.10
C GLU A 71 5.73 2.95 4.73
N LEU A 72 4.62 2.46 4.22
CA LEU A 72 4.53 1.91 2.88
C LEU A 72 3.82 2.95 2.01
N ALA A 73 4.49 3.45 0.99
CA ALA A 73 3.87 4.39 0.06
C ALA A 73 3.45 3.64 -1.20
N LEU A 74 2.23 3.91 -1.65
CA LEU A 74 1.67 3.28 -2.84
C LEU A 74 1.40 4.34 -3.89
N LEU A 75 1.97 4.14 -5.08
CA LEU A 75 1.80 5.04 -6.21
C LEU A 75 1.17 4.27 -7.36
N LEU A 76 0.44 4.98 -8.20
CA LEU A 76 -0.04 4.41 -9.45
C LEU A 76 0.92 4.80 -10.57
N PRO A 77 1.18 3.90 -11.52
CA PRO A 77 1.96 4.30 -12.69
C PRO A 77 1.22 5.38 -13.47
N ALA A 78 1.98 6.21 -14.19
CA ALA A 78 1.40 7.30 -14.96
C ALA A 78 0.46 6.71 -16.02
N ALA A 79 -0.78 7.23 -16.05
CA ALA A 79 -1.77 6.79 -17.03
C ALA A 79 -1.37 7.23 -18.43
N GLY A 80 -1.48 6.35 -19.39
CA GLY A 80 -1.17 6.66 -20.77
C GLY A 80 0.29 6.91 -21.05
N GLY A 81 1.11 6.75 -20.01
CA GLY A 81 2.56 6.90 -20.12
C GLY A 81 3.18 5.62 -20.52
#